data_30a25d99f2096325b5c56e2d4ffe3fd4
#
_entry.id   30a25d99f2096325b5c56e2d4ffe3fd4
#
_cell.length_a   1.000
_cell.length_b   1.000
_cell.length_c   1.000
_cell.angle_alpha   90.00
_cell.angle_beta   90.00
_cell.angle_gamma   90.00
#
_symmetry.space_group_name_H-M   'P 1'
#
loop_
_entity.id
_entity.type
_entity.pdbx_description
1 polymer ?
#
loop_
_entity_poly.entity_id
_entity_poly.type
_entity_poly.pdbx_seq_one_letter_code
_entity_poly.pdbx_strand_id
1 'polypeptide(L)'
;KKLTWSTNNDTVAVVDENGQVTTRGVGVAVITAASIKNPSRKCNITITVTAENGLLSTEALDYFDLKDGDRLMIIAHPDDDLLWGGGNMIQEIKELKETGNNYFVVCLTNGSYDSRARDFDSAMNDIGAKHVILRYPDLYRRHQVAWDHYTNYITQDIRRVMNYRNWSKIVTHNPDGEYGHQHHKKTDELVTAVSHENAERHHY
;
A
#
# COMPACT_ATOMS: atom_id res chain seq x y z
N LYS A 1 -0.79 -20.35 26.59
CA LYS A 1 -0.93 -21.07 25.31
C LYS A 1 0.43 -21.05 24.63
N LYS A 2 0.98 -22.22 24.27
CA LYS A 2 2.27 -22.26 23.55
C LYS A 2 2.02 -22.10 22.06
N LEU A 3 2.76 -21.16 21.43
CA LEU A 3 2.74 -20.89 20.01
C LEU A 3 4.09 -21.29 19.39
N THR A 4 4.07 -21.63 18.12
CA THR A 4 5.25 -21.64 17.25
C THR A 4 5.23 -20.42 16.35
N TRP A 5 6.41 -19.88 16.08
CA TRP A 5 6.59 -18.71 15.25
C TRP A 5 7.46 -19.03 14.05
N SER A 6 7.15 -18.46 12.92
CA SER A 6 7.95 -18.60 11.70
C SER A 6 7.85 -17.36 10.83
N THR A 7 8.83 -17.17 9.96
CA THR A 7 8.81 -16.16 8.90
C THR A 7 8.90 -16.85 7.55
N ASN A 8 8.32 -16.25 6.52
CA ASN A 8 8.50 -16.69 5.15
C ASN A 8 9.70 -16.01 4.47
N ASN A 9 10.31 -14.98 5.12
CA ASN A 9 11.45 -14.24 4.57
C ASN A 9 12.35 -13.73 5.70
N ASP A 10 13.36 -14.52 6.04
CA ASP A 10 14.30 -14.24 7.13
C ASP A 10 15.36 -13.19 6.76
N THR A 11 15.50 -12.84 5.49
CA THR A 11 16.36 -11.73 5.05
C THR A 11 15.71 -10.37 5.36
N VAL A 12 14.40 -10.32 5.48
CA VAL A 12 13.62 -9.10 5.80
C VAL A 12 13.33 -9.00 7.29
N ALA A 13 12.78 -10.05 7.88
CA ALA A 13 12.47 -10.09 9.31
C ALA A 13 12.55 -11.52 9.86
N VAL A 14 13.04 -11.63 11.09
CA VAL A 14 13.04 -12.89 11.87
C VAL A 14 12.15 -12.74 13.09
N VAL A 15 11.69 -13.88 13.61
CA VAL A 15 10.89 -13.94 14.83
C VAL A 15 11.48 -14.99 15.77
N ASP A 16 11.57 -14.65 17.04
CA ASP A 16 12.07 -15.58 18.08
C ASP A 16 10.94 -16.46 18.66
N GLU A 17 11.28 -17.35 19.56
CA GLU A 17 10.34 -18.26 20.24
C GLU A 17 9.30 -17.56 21.11
N ASN A 18 9.55 -16.30 21.50
CA ASN A 18 8.66 -15.46 22.30
C ASN A 18 7.74 -14.61 21.42
N GLY A 19 7.92 -14.61 20.09
CA GLY A 19 7.17 -13.79 19.16
C GLY A 19 7.76 -12.40 18.98
N GLN A 20 9.00 -12.14 19.44
CA GLN A 20 9.69 -10.89 19.20
C GLN A 20 10.22 -10.87 17.76
N VAL A 21 9.82 -9.86 16.98
CA VAL A 21 10.24 -9.67 15.60
C VAL A 21 11.44 -8.74 15.56
N THR A 22 12.47 -9.14 14.81
CA THR A 22 13.65 -8.32 14.51
C THR A 22 13.76 -8.14 13.00
N THR A 23 13.79 -6.89 12.52
CA THR A 23 13.97 -6.55 11.11
C THR A 23 15.45 -6.66 10.72
N ARG A 24 15.72 -7.14 9.50
CA ARG A 24 17.08 -7.36 8.98
C ARG A 24 17.36 -6.61 7.69
N GLY A 25 16.36 -6.51 6.82
CA GLY A 25 16.52 -5.87 5.52
C GLY A 25 15.20 -5.30 5.01
N VAL A 26 15.29 -4.48 3.98
CA VAL A 26 14.13 -3.88 3.31
C VAL A 26 13.37 -4.96 2.55
N GLY A 27 12.02 -4.89 2.59
CA GLY A 27 11.15 -5.84 1.90
C GLY A 27 9.91 -6.23 2.71
N VAL A 28 9.28 -7.31 2.31
CA VAL A 28 8.08 -7.85 2.95
C VAL A 28 8.36 -9.22 3.52
N ALA A 29 7.93 -9.45 4.77
CA ALA A 29 7.93 -10.75 5.42
C ALA A 29 6.58 -11.03 6.06
N VAL A 30 6.14 -12.28 6.02
CA VAL A 30 4.95 -12.73 6.74
C VAL A 30 5.39 -13.53 7.97
N ILE A 31 5.04 -13.04 9.14
CA ILE A 31 5.24 -13.74 10.41
C ILE A 31 4.00 -14.58 10.70
N THR A 32 4.17 -15.86 10.90
CA THR A 32 3.09 -16.79 11.22
C THR A 32 3.20 -17.23 12.68
N ALA A 33 2.13 -17.02 13.44
CA ALA A 33 1.92 -17.60 14.77
C ALA A 33 0.98 -18.81 14.65
N ALA A 34 1.41 -19.98 15.05
CA ALA A 34 0.59 -21.20 14.99
C ALA A 34 0.48 -21.86 16.38
N SER A 35 -0.68 -22.42 16.67
CA SER A 35 -0.89 -23.15 17.91
C SER A 35 -0.17 -24.52 17.89
N ILE A 36 0.67 -24.81 18.89
CA ILE A 36 1.32 -26.11 19.02
C ILE A 36 0.28 -27.26 19.14
N LYS A 37 -0.83 -27.02 19.83
CA LYS A 37 -1.89 -28.05 20.00
C LYS A 37 -2.76 -28.26 18.77
N ASN A 38 -2.87 -27.24 17.91
CA ASN A 38 -3.66 -27.32 16.67
C ASN A 38 -3.00 -26.41 15.62
N PRO A 39 -2.06 -26.94 14.80
CA PRO A 39 -1.32 -26.16 13.82
C PRO A 39 -2.18 -25.51 12.72
N SER A 40 -3.40 -26.00 12.49
CA SER A 40 -4.35 -25.36 11.57
C SER A 40 -4.90 -24.03 12.09
N ARG A 41 -4.82 -23.78 13.41
CA ARG A 41 -5.09 -22.46 14.01
C ARG A 41 -3.83 -21.62 13.95
N LYS A 42 -3.75 -20.76 12.96
CA LYS A 42 -2.65 -19.83 12.71
C LYS A 42 -3.16 -18.42 12.43
N CYS A 43 -2.31 -17.46 12.74
CA CYS A 43 -2.49 -16.06 12.37
C CYS A 43 -1.24 -15.59 11.63
N ASN A 44 -1.43 -14.84 10.56
CA ASN A 44 -0.35 -14.24 9.79
C ASN A 44 -0.32 -12.73 10.04
N ILE A 45 0.88 -12.18 10.15
CA ILE A 45 1.12 -10.75 10.28
C ILE A 45 2.12 -10.39 9.19
N THR A 46 1.74 -9.49 8.28
CA THR A 46 2.65 -8.96 7.28
C THR A 46 3.51 -7.86 7.90
N ILE A 47 4.82 -8.00 7.78
CA ILE A 47 5.82 -7.01 8.17
C ILE A 47 6.41 -6.42 6.91
N THR A 48 6.28 -5.11 6.74
CA THR A 48 6.98 -4.37 5.69
C THR A 48 8.12 -3.59 6.33
N VAL A 49 9.34 -3.87 5.92
CA VAL A 49 10.54 -3.14 6.32
C VAL A 49 10.94 -2.19 5.21
N THR A 50 11.06 -0.92 5.53
CA THR A 50 11.32 0.15 4.56
C THR A 50 12.71 0.73 4.76
N ALA A 51 13.30 1.28 3.70
CA ALA A 51 14.51 2.09 3.80
C ALA A 51 14.21 3.43 4.50
N GLU A 52 15.25 4.14 4.93
CA GLU A 52 15.15 5.40 5.70
C GLU A 52 14.34 6.52 5.02
N ASN A 53 13.95 6.36 3.76
CA ASN A 53 13.37 7.39 2.90
C ASN A 53 11.96 7.04 2.38
N GLY A 54 11.03 6.64 3.25
CA GLY A 54 9.63 6.30 2.91
C GLY A 54 9.23 4.91 3.42
N LEU A 55 7.96 4.55 3.22
CA LEU A 55 7.39 3.26 3.67
C LEU A 55 7.34 2.20 2.57
N LEU A 56 7.58 2.57 1.30
CA LEU A 56 7.53 1.69 0.15
C LEU A 56 8.92 1.60 -0.50
N SER A 57 9.48 0.42 -0.62
CA SER A 57 10.75 0.20 -1.31
C SER A 57 10.53 -0.42 -2.70
N THR A 58 11.55 -0.34 -3.56
CA THR A 58 11.52 -0.98 -4.88
C THR A 58 11.36 -2.50 -4.74
N GLU A 59 12.07 -3.10 -3.78
CA GLU A 59 12.00 -4.54 -3.50
C GLU A 59 10.61 -4.97 -3.02
N ALA A 60 9.90 -4.08 -2.30
CA ALA A 60 8.50 -4.32 -1.93
C ALA A 60 7.59 -4.29 -3.16
N LEU A 61 7.86 -3.42 -4.13
CA LEU A 61 7.11 -3.36 -5.39
C LEU A 61 7.36 -4.59 -6.28
N ASP A 62 8.56 -5.16 -6.27
CA ASP A 62 8.90 -6.38 -7.02
C ASP A 62 8.02 -7.57 -6.61
N TYR A 63 7.55 -7.59 -5.36
CA TYR A 63 6.65 -8.64 -4.86
C TYR A 63 5.30 -8.71 -5.61
N PHE A 64 4.85 -7.59 -6.18
CA PHE A 64 3.51 -7.50 -6.78
C PHE A 64 3.45 -7.92 -8.25
N ASP A 65 4.57 -8.32 -8.89
CA ASP A 65 4.60 -8.67 -10.32
C ASP A 65 3.87 -7.62 -11.19
N LEU A 66 4.27 -6.36 -11.03
CA LEU A 66 3.69 -5.23 -11.77
C LEU A 66 4.35 -5.10 -13.14
N LYS A 67 3.56 -4.70 -14.14
CA LYS A 67 3.96 -4.66 -15.56
C LYS A 67 3.69 -3.29 -16.16
N ASP A 68 4.37 -3.00 -17.26
CA ASP A 68 4.03 -1.86 -18.10
C ASP A 68 2.61 -2.06 -18.68
N GLY A 69 1.81 -1.00 -18.66
CA GLY A 69 0.40 -1.05 -19.04
C GLY A 69 -0.57 -1.34 -17.90
N ASP A 70 -0.07 -1.71 -16.70
CA ASP A 70 -0.91 -1.79 -15.49
C ASP A 70 -1.52 -0.42 -15.17
N ARG A 71 -2.59 -0.39 -14.37
CA ARG A 71 -3.20 0.85 -13.86
C ARG A 71 -2.86 1.02 -12.39
N LEU A 72 -2.62 2.27 -11.97
CA LEU A 72 -2.28 2.65 -10.62
C LEU A 72 -3.37 3.53 -10.01
N MET A 73 -3.77 3.25 -8.77
CA MET A 73 -4.57 4.14 -7.95
C MET A 73 -3.82 4.45 -6.66
N ILE A 74 -3.78 5.73 -6.28
CA ILE A 74 -3.16 6.20 -5.02
C ILE A 74 -4.24 6.92 -4.22
N ILE A 75 -4.54 6.40 -3.03
CA ILE A 75 -5.61 6.88 -2.16
C ILE A 75 -5.11 7.15 -0.74
N ALA A 76 -5.83 7.99 -0.02
CA ALA A 76 -5.49 8.34 1.35
C ALA A 76 -5.91 7.27 2.36
N HIS A 77 -7.13 6.74 2.28
CA HIS A 77 -7.71 5.83 3.28
C HIS A 77 -8.28 4.53 2.66
N PRO A 78 -8.47 3.47 3.47
CA PRO A 78 -8.81 2.13 2.96
C PRO A 78 -10.25 1.92 2.46
N ASP A 79 -11.04 2.95 2.29
CA ASP A 79 -12.42 2.94 1.77
C ASP A 79 -12.59 3.88 0.56
N ASP A 80 -11.62 4.75 0.32
CA ASP A 80 -11.67 5.74 -0.75
C ASP A 80 -11.72 5.11 -2.16
N ASP A 81 -11.08 3.98 -2.33
CA ASP A 81 -11.03 3.21 -3.58
C ASP A 81 -12.43 2.79 -4.04
N LEU A 82 -13.25 2.29 -3.12
CA LEU A 82 -14.62 1.85 -3.41
C LEU A 82 -15.62 3.00 -3.41
N LEU A 83 -15.49 3.94 -2.50
CA LEU A 83 -16.42 5.06 -2.36
C LEU A 83 -16.37 6.02 -3.57
N TRP A 84 -15.16 6.32 -4.06
CA TRP A 84 -14.96 7.34 -5.10
C TRP A 84 -14.60 6.77 -6.46
N GLY A 85 -13.99 5.60 -6.51
CA GLY A 85 -13.51 4.95 -7.73
C GLY A 85 -14.13 3.60 -8.06
N GLY A 86 -14.87 2.98 -7.13
CA GLY A 86 -15.19 1.55 -7.17
C GLY A 86 -15.90 1.07 -8.44
N GLY A 87 -16.90 1.81 -8.91
CA GLY A 87 -17.62 1.44 -10.13
C GLY A 87 -16.71 1.38 -11.36
N ASN A 88 -15.85 2.38 -11.52
CA ASN A 88 -14.90 2.47 -12.62
C ASN A 88 -13.79 1.42 -12.46
N MET A 89 -13.25 1.28 -11.26
CA MET A 89 -12.16 0.34 -10.95
C MET A 89 -12.56 -1.11 -11.25
N ILE A 90 -13.75 -1.55 -10.84
CA ILE A 90 -14.25 -2.90 -11.10
C ILE A 90 -14.39 -3.17 -12.60
N GLN A 91 -14.87 -2.20 -13.37
CA GLN A 91 -14.96 -2.31 -14.82
C GLN A 91 -13.56 -2.39 -15.45
N GLU A 92 -12.64 -1.54 -15.03
CA GLU A 92 -11.28 -1.50 -15.52
C GLU A 92 -10.49 -2.78 -15.19
N ILE A 93 -10.70 -3.38 -14.02
CA ILE A 93 -10.09 -4.67 -13.66
C ILE A 93 -10.54 -5.78 -14.61
N LYS A 94 -11.81 -5.80 -15.03
CA LYS A 94 -12.31 -6.78 -16.02
C LYS A 94 -11.62 -6.62 -17.36
N GLU A 95 -11.47 -5.38 -17.84
CA GLU A 95 -10.76 -5.07 -19.08
C GLU A 95 -9.29 -5.47 -19.04
N LEU A 96 -8.60 -5.17 -17.92
CA LEU A 96 -7.18 -5.50 -17.73
C LEU A 96 -6.92 -7.00 -17.70
N LYS A 97 -7.85 -7.80 -17.19
CA LYS A 97 -7.73 -9.27 -17.23
C LYS A 97 -7.62 -9.83 -18.65
N GLU A 98 -8.25 -9.19 -19.64
CA GLU A 98 -8.17 -9.60 -21.04
C GLU A 98 -6.79 -9.34 -21.65
N THR A 99 -6.08 -8.34 -21.16
CA THR A 99 -4.72 -7.97 -21.61
C THR A 99 -3.60 -8.58 -20.77
N GLY A 100 -3.95 -9.25 -19.65
CA GLY A 100 -2.98 -9.79 -18.69
C GLY A 100 -2.32 -8.73 -17.82
N ASN A 101 -2.90 -7.52 -17.77
CA ASN A 101 -2.47 -6.42 -16.92
C ASN A 101 -3.23 -6.41 -15.59
N ASN A 102 -2.73 -5.63 -14.64
CA ASN A 102 -3.24 -5.54 -13.28
C ASN A 102 -3.76 -4.13 -12.97
N TYR A 103 -4.61 -4.05 -11.97
CA TYR A 103 -4.91 -2.81 -11.26
C TYR A 103 -4.17 -2.84 -9.93
N PHE A 104 -3.37 -1.82 -9.63
CA PHE A 104 -2.60 -1.72 -8.39
C PHE A 104 -3.06 -0.53 -7.56
N VAL A 105 -3.42 -0.78 -6.30
CA VAL A 105 -3.91 0.23 -5.37
C VAL A 105 -2.90 0.46 -4.26
N VAL A 106 -2.49 1.69 -4.05
CA VAL A 106 -1.65 2.13 -2.95
C VAL A 106 -2.48 2.98 -2.00
N CYS A 107 -2.78 2.45 -0.81
CA CYS A 107 -3.42 3.18 0.26
C CYS A 107 -2.37 3.73 1.22
N LEU A 108 -2.40 5.05 1.49
CA LEU A 108 -1.34 5.72 2.25
C LEU A 108 -1.47 5.52 3.77
N THR A 109 -2.68 5.37 4.31
CA THR A 109 -2.89 5.33 5.77
C THR A 109 -3.49 4.01 6.28
N ASN A 110 -3.61 3.93 7.61
CA ASN A 110 -4.36 2.91 8.35
C ASN A 110 -3.81 1.48 8.33
N GLY A 111 -2.65 1.21 7.74
CA GLY A 111 -2.03 -0.10 7.82
C GLY A 111 -1.69 -0.55 9.26
N SER A 112 -1.77 0.36 10.24
CA SER A 112 -1.61 0.06 11.67
C SER A 112 -2.92 -0.38 12.35
N TYR A 113 -4.08 -0.20 11.72
CA TYR A 113 -5.38 -0.59 12.24
C TYR A 113 -5.80 -1.93 11.65
N ASP A 114 -5.59 -3.02 12.39
CA ASP A 114 -5.80 -4.40 11.93
C ASP A 114 -7.18 -4.67 11.31
N SER A 115 -8.26 -4.05 11.81
CA SER A 115 -9.60 -4.23 11.24
C SER A 115 -9.70 -3.57 9.87
N ARG A 116 -9.36 -2.29 9.74
CA ARG A 116 -9.44 -1.56 8.46
C ARG A 116 -8.48 -2.13 7.41
N ALA A 117 -7.28 -2.52 7.83
CA ALA A 117 -6.32 -3.15 6.94
C ALA A 117 -6.84 -4.49 6.40
N ARG A 118 -7.48 -5.33 7.26
CA ARG A 118 -8.07 -6.59 6.81
C ARG A 118 -9.28 -6.40 5.91
N ASP A 119 -10.14 -5.42 6.20
CA ASP A 119 -11.30 -5.12 5.39
C ASP A 119 -10.88 -4.64 4.00
N PHE A 120 -9.88 -3.77 3.93
CA PHE A 120 -9.27 -3.33 2.67
C PHE A 120 -8.64 -4.50 1.90
N ASP A 121 -7.83 -5.32 2.56
CA ASP A 121 -7.18 -6.50 1.99
C ASP A 121 -8.23 -7.47 1.40
N SER A 122 -9.31 -7.73 2.15
CA SER A 122 -10.41 -8.57 1.70
C SER A 122 -11.11 -7.98 0.47
N ALA A 123 -11.44 -6.69 0.50
CA ALA A 123 -12.11 -6.02 -0.61
C ALA A 123 -11.27 -6.03 -1.89
N MET A 124 -9.97 -5.72 -1.78
CA MET A 124 -9.06 -5.72 -2.93
C MET A 124 -8.88 -7.13 -3.52
N ASN A 125 -8.77 -8.14 -2.67
CA ASN A 125 -8.69 -9.54 -3.12
C ASN A 125 -9.99 -9.99 -3.81
N ASP A 126 -11.15 -9.63 -3.28
CA ASP A 126 -12.45 -10.00 -3.84
C ASP A 126 -12.67 -9.43 -5.25
N ILE A 127 -12.23 -8.20 -5.51
CA ILE A 127 -12.32 -7.58 -6.84
C ILE A 127 -11.15 -7.97 -7.74
N GLY A 128 -10.07 -8.52 -7.19
CA GLY A 128 -8.88 -8.96 -7.92
C GLY A 128 -7.92 -7.84 -8.25
N ALA A 129 -7.83 -6.80 -7.41
CA ALA A 129 -6.81 -5.77 -7.47
C ALA A 129 -5.58 -6.17 -6.67
N LYS A 130 -4.39 -5.89 -7.20
CA LYS A 130 -3.15 -5.91 -6.40
C LYS A 130 -3.12 -4.65 -5.53
N HIS A 131 -2.58 -4.75 -4.32
CA HIS A 131 -2.66 -3.61 -3.41
C HIS A 131 -1.57 -3.62 -2.34
N VAL A 132 -1.32 -2.44 -1.79
CA VAL A 132 -0.50 -2.22 -0.60
C VAL A 132 -1.13 -1.15 0.27
N ILE A 133 -1.11 -1.36 1.58
CA ILE A 133 -1.55 -0.38 2.57
C ILE A 133 -0.35 0.08 3.40
N LEU A 134 -0.08 1.39 3.37
CA LEU A 134 0.99 2.02 4.11
C LEU A 134 0.52 2.44 5.51
N ARG A 135 1.43 2.98 6.31
CA ARG A 135 1.17 3.30 7.73
C ARG A 135 1.40 4.76 8.07
N TYR A 136 1.20 5.65 7.09
CA TYR A 136 1.19 7.08 7.42
C TYR A 136 0.06 7.38 8.40
N PRO A 137 0.26 8.31 9.34
CA PRO A 137 -0.74 8.57 10.36
C PRO A 137 -1.99 9.22 9.75
N ASP A 138 -3.17 8.74 10.17
CA ASP A 138 -4.46 9.31 9.84
C ASP A 138 -5.00 10.11 11.04
N LEU A 139 -5.32 9.42 12.14
CA LEU A 139 -5.90 10.02 13.32
C LEU A 139 -5.02 9.82 14.55
N TYR A 140 -4.88 10.87 15.35
CA TYR A 140 -4.35 10.81 16.71
C TYR A 140 -5.38 11.40 17.68
N ARG A 141 -5.84 10.60 18.66
CA ARG A 141 -6.86 11.00 19.65
C ARG A 141 -8.12 11.60 19.00
N ARG A 142 -8.60 11.00 17.88
CA ARG A 142 -9.75 11.43 17.06
C ARG A 142 -9.55 12.76 16.29
N HIS A 143 -8.34 13.28 16.24
CA HIS A 143 -7.99 14.43 15.42
C HIS A 143 -7.15 13.98 14.22
N GLN A 144 -7.45 14.53 13.06
CA GLN A 144 -6.66 14.28 11.88
C GLN A 144 -5.22 14.76 12.09
N VAL A 145 -4.25 13.92 11.72
CA VAL A 145 -2.83 14.25 11.80
C VAL A 145 -2.44 15.03 10.55
N ALA A 146 -1.91 16.23 10.72
CA ALA A 146 -1.34 16.98 9.60
C ALA A 146 -0.10 16.25 9.04
N TRP A 147 0.02 16.23 7.70
CA TRP A 147 1.11 15.52 7.03
C TRP A 147 2.35 16.37 6.75
N ASP A 148 2.45 17.58 7.33
CA ASP A 148 3.59 18.49 7.08
C ASP A 148 4.95 17.81 7.32
N HIS A 149 5.08 17.06 8.42
CA HIS A 149 6.28 16.30 8.74
C HIS A 149 6.48 15.04 7.91
N TYR A 150 5.43 14.54 7.27
CA TYR A 150 5.44 13.30 6.48
C TYR A 150 5.49 13.56 4.98
N THR A 151 5.27 14.80 4.55
CA THR A 151 5.15 15.19 3.14
C THR A 151 6.31 14.65 2.29
N ASN A 152 7.55 14.82 2.73
CA ASN A 152 8.72 14.35 1.99
C ASN A 152 8.73 12.81 1.84
N TYR A 153 8.36 12.08 2.88
CA TYR A 153 8.33 10.61 2.84
C TYR A 153 7.21 10.11 1.94
N ILE A 154 6.02 10.69 2.05
CA ILE A 154 4.86 10.37 1.20
C ILE A 154 5.20 10.67 -0.26
N THR A 155 5.79 11.84 -0.54
CA THR A 155 6.21 12.22 -1.91
C THR A 155 7.22 11.21 -2.49
N GLN A 156 8.16 10.73 -1.68
CA GLN A 156 9.14 9.75 -2.14
C GLN A 156 8.49 8.40 -2.44
N ASP A 157 7.52 7.95 -1.66
CA ASP A 157 6.78 6.72 -1.94
C ASP A 157 5.92 6.86 -3.19
N ILE A 158 5.21 7.98 -3.35
CA ILE A 158 4.45 8.31 -4.56
C ILE A 158 5.37 8.33 -5.78
N ARG A 159 6.51 9.03 -5.71
CA ARG A 159 7.50 9.08 -6.79
C ARG A 159 8.04 7.70 -7.14
N ARG A 160 8.29 6.86 -6.15
CA ARG A 160 8.81 5.51 -6.34
C ARG A 160 7.81 4.63 -7.07
N VAL A 161 6.56 4.62 -6.65
CA VAL A 161 5.53 3.81 -7.31
C VAL A 161 5.18 4.35 -8.69
N MET A 162 5.05 5.66 -8.87
CA MET A 162 4.74 6.25 -10.17
C MET A 162 5.86 6.03 -11.21
N ASN A 163 7.12 5.93 -10.79
CA ASN A 163 8.26 5.67 -11.66
C ASN A 163 8.64 4.19 -11.78
N TYR A 164 7.89 3.31 -11.11
CA TYR A 164 8.24 1.89 -11.08
C TYR A 164 7.91 1.17 -12.39
N ARG A 165 6.83 1.58 -13.07
CA ARG A 165 6.38 1.03 -14.36
C ARG A 165 5.79 2.15 -15.23
N ASN A 166 5.65 1.87 -16.52
CA ASN A 166 4.88 2.72 -17.44
C ASN A 166 3.39 2.42 -17.25
N TRP A 167 2.77 3.11 -16.31
CA TRP A 167 1.36 2.96 -16.01
C TRP A 167 0.49 3.45 -17.18
N SER A 168 -0.50 2.67 -17.61
CA SER A 168 -1.45 3.10 -18.65
C SER A 168 -2.42 4.16 -18.15
N LYS A 169 -2.64 4.22 -16.83
CA LYS A 169 -3.48 5.21 -16.15
C LYS A 169 -3.06 5.33 -14.70
N ILE A 170 -3.05 6.55 -14.19
CA ILE A 170 -2.88 6.86 -12.76
C ILE A 170 -4.13 7.58 -12.28
N VAL A 171 -4.71 7.12 -11.19
CA VAL A 171 -5.92 7.66 -10.56
C VAL A 171 -5.59 8.08 -9.14
N THR A 172 -6.11 9.22 -8.71
CA THR A 172 -6.01 9.71 -7.33
C THR A 172 -7.24 10.52 -6.97
N HIS A 173 -7.23 11.15 -5.81
CA HIS A 173 -8.30 12.01 -5.31
C HIS A 173 -8.55 13.24 -6.18
N ASN A 174 -9.72 13.84 -5.98
CA ASN A 174 -10.07 15.13 -6.53
C ASN A 174 -9.30 16.26 -5.81
N PRO A 175 -8.85 17.33 -6.51
CA PRO A 175 -8.13 18.45 -5.90
C PRO A 175 -8.92 19.17 -4.79
N ASP A 176 -10.25 19.11 -4.82
CA ASP A 176 -11.10 19.64 -3.75
C ASP A 176 -11.28 18.65 -2.58
N GLY A 177 -10.72 17.43 -2.70
CA GLY A 177 -10.73 16.37 -1.69
C GLY A 177 -12.12 15.78 -1.47
N GLU A 178 -12.91 15.59 -2.54
CA GLU A 178 -14.29 15.13 -2.63
C GLU A 178 -15.26 15.99 -1.78
N TYR A 179 -15.14 15.90 -0.48
CA TYR A 179 -15.90 16.69 0.50
C TYR A 179 -15.04 17.65 1.35
N GLY A 180 -13.83 17.96 0.88
CA GLY A 180 -12.89 18.87 1.55
C GLY A 180 -11.88 18.21 2.50
N HIS A 181 -11.74 16.87 2.45
CA HIS A 181 -10.84 16.12 3.32
C HIS A 181 -9.38 16.48 3.06
N GLN A 182 -8.64 16.84 4.12
CA GLN A 182 -7.27 17.38 3.96
C GLN A 182 -6.27 16.34 3.42
N HIS A 183 -6.38 15.07 3.82
CA HIS A 183 -5.50 14.01 3.28
C HIS A 183 -5.78 13.74 1.81
N HIS A 184 -7.06 13.80 1.35
CA HIS A 184 -7.39 13.66 -0.06
C HIS A 184 -6.76 14.77 -0.90
N LYS A 185 -6.96 16.04 -0.47
CA LYS A 185 -6.32 17.20 -1.12
C LYS A 185 -4.81 17.06 -1.16
N LYS A 186 -4.20 16.62 -0.06
CA LYS A 186 -2.75 16.45 0.02
C LYS A 186 -2.27 15.29 -0.88
N THR A 187 -3.01 14.21 -0.96
CA THR A 187 -2.68 13.09 -1.86
C THR A 187 -2.74 13.55 -3.31
N ASP A 188 -3.79 14.25 -3.73
CA ASP A 188 -3.88 14.81 -5.09
C ASP A 188 -2.73 15.78 -5.37
N GLU A 189 -2.46 16.73 -4.47
CA GLU A 189 -1.36 17.70 -4.59
C GLU A 189 -0.01 16.98 -4.88
N LEU A 190 0.29 15.94 -4.09
CA LEU A 190 1.57 15.23 -4.20
C LEU A 190 1.66 14.35 -5.46
N VAL A 191 0.57 13.66 -5.82
CA VAL A 191 0.50 12.86 -7.06
C VAL A 191 0.63 13.76 -8.28
N THR A 192 -0.08 14.88 -8.30
CA THR A 192 -0.02 15.87 -9.38
C THR A 192 1.37 16.48 -9.51
N ALA A 193 2.00 16.86 -8.40
CA ALA A 193 3.37 17.39 -8.41
C ALA A 193 4.37 16.40 -9.02
N VAL A 194 4.33 15.12 -8.61
CA VAL A 194 5.19 14.06 -9.16
C VAL A 194 4.89 13.80 -10.64
N SER A 195 3.62 13.87 -11.05
CA SER A 195 3.23 13.71 -12.45
C SER A 195 3.84 14.81 -13.33
N HIS A 196 3.82 16.07 -12.89
CA HIS A 196 4.44 17.19 -13.59
C HIS A 196 5.97 17.02 -13.69
N GLU A 197 6.65 16.62 -12.60
CA GLU A 197 8.09 16.31 -12.63
C GLU A 197 8.43 15.27 -13.68
N ASN A 198 7.59 14.23 -13.84
CA ASN A 198 7.80 13.18 -14.81
C ASN A 198 7.58 13.67 -16.25
N ALA A 199 6.55 14.48 -16.49
CA ALA A 199 6.29 15.07 -17.80
C ALA A 199 7.46 15.95 -18.27
N GLU A 200 8.03 16.77 -17.37
CA GLU A 200 9.20 17.61 -17.68
C GLU A 200 10.46 16.79 -18.03
N ARG A 201 10.66 15.61 -17.39
CA ARG A 201 11.82 14.75 -17.67
C ARG A 201 11.75 14.04 -19.03
N HIS A 202 10.54 13.86 -19.58
CA HIS A 202 10.34 13.20 -20.89
C HIS A 202 10.34 14.17 -22.09
N HIS A 203 10.55 15.47 -21.86
CA HIS A 203 10.60 16.49 -22.90
C HIS A 203 12.04 16.93 -23.30
N TYR A 204 13.07 16.15 -22.92
CA TYR A 204 14.47 16.39 -23.33
C TYR A 204 15.03 15.23 -24.15
#